data_eef4640b7cd039a7e58e12d8929404af
#
_entry.id   eef4640b7cd039a7e58e12d8929404af
#
_cell.length_a   1.000
_cell.length_b   1.000
_cell.length_c   1.000
_cell.angle_alpha   90.00
_cell.angle_beta   90.00
_cell.angle_gamma   90.00
#
_symmetry.space_group_name_H-M   'P 1'
#
loop_
_entity.id
_entity.type
_entity.pdbx_description
1 polymer ?
#
loop_
_entity_poly.entity_id
_entity_poly.type
_entity_poly.pdbx_seq_one_letter_code
_entity_poly.pdbx_strand_id
1 'polypeptide(L)'
;MNFFRNILSSVMKSTRRFNRFGLKSFGKLHKDINKAVESVMSTSGEVSSMVYAEHLLKLIEDQNDDRLIKFLKNLLVNYDIDTKRLIHDVKIYASEKNEQNLANVNASSEPKWVELFRRLNSTTNGTYRLVKLRERIRLLKDQQLKTFDSGLLNLFKYWFNPSFLVLEKIDWETQANILEKIIEYEAVHEINSWDDLRARLAPSDRKCFAFFHPLIPNDPLIFVEVALCKNIPKTIEEIIKIDRNEIDPEDANTAIFYSISNCHNGLLGISFGNFLIKKVASNLKKEMPHLDQFQTLSPLPGLIKWMEKYAPITFEKCSDKNCADDELMKQTIRYLTESNRKDGMPNDPVARFHIGNGASLERINLNADKSEKGLDQSYGIMANYLYDLDIVEENHELFFKDKIVKTSNNIKSLKKKH
;
A
#
# COMPACT_ATOMS: atom_id res chain seq x y z
N MET A 1 -0.84 8.83 -23.95
CA MET A 1 -1.16 7.51 -23.35
C MET A 1 -0.75 6.28 -24.17
N ASN A 2 -0.95 6.25 -25.49
CA ASN A 2 -0.57 5.07 -26.31
C ASN A 2 0.93 4.76 -26.45
N PHE A 3 1.83 5.72 -26.26
CA PHE A 3 3.27 5.52 -26.51
C PHE A 3 3.93 4.63 -25.44
N PHE A 4 3.67 4.87 -24.15
CA PHE A 4 4.19 4.04 -23.05
C PHE A 4 3.61 2.63 -23.05
N ARG A 5 2.30 2.48 -23.31
CA ARG A 5 1.66 1.17 -23.51
C ARG A 5 2.28 0.40 -24.69
N ASN A 6 2.62 1.07 -25.77
CA ASN A 6 3.26 0.43 -26.93
C ASN A 6 4.69 -0.01 -26.66
N ILE A 7 5.48 0.75 -25.90
CA ILE A 7 6.82 0.35 -25.47
C ILE A 7 6.73 -0.85 -24.54
N LEU A 8 5.88 -0.81 -23.52
CA LEU A 8 5.67 -1.92 -22.58
C LEU A 8 5.16 -3.19 -23.29
N SER A 9 4.22 -3.06 -24.23
CA SER A 9 3.73 -4.19 -25.02
C SER A 9 4.81 -4.77 -25.94
N SER A 10 5.72 -3.96 -26.45
CA SER A 10 6.83 -4.42 -27.30
C SER A 10 7.92 -5.11 -26.46
N VAL A 11 8.23 -4.62 -25.27
CA VAL A 11 9.13 -5.27 -24.32
C VAL A 11 8.55 -6.61 -23.86
N MET A 12 7.27 -6.66 -23.49
CA MET A 12 6.58 -7.90 -23.11
C MET A 12 6.45 -8.91 -24.27
N LYS A 13 6.26 -8.43 -25.52
CA LYS A 13 6.25 -9.30 -26.70
C LYS A 13 7.63 -9.87 -27.03
N SER A 14 8.70 -9.11 -26.85
CA SER A 14 10.07 -9.60 -27.02
C SER A 14 10.40 -10.67 -25.98
N THR A 15 10.02 -10.49 -24.71
CA THR A 15 10.21 -11.49 -23.64
C THR A 15 9.43 -12.77 -23.90
N ARG A 16 8.19 -12.67 -24.43
CA ARG A 16 7.40 -13.85 -24.84
C ARG A 16 8.01 -14.61 -26.04
N ARG A 17 8.64 -13.91 -26.98
CA ARG A 17 9.38 -14.53 -28.09
C ARG A 17 10.62 -15.27 -27.58
N PHE A 18 11.39 -14.69 -26.66
CA PHE A 18 12.55 -15.32 -26.05
C PHE A 18 12.18 -16.64 -25.33
N ASN A 19 11.10 -16.67 -24.54
CA ASN A 19 10.63 -17.89 -23.88
C ASN A 19 10.27 -19.03 -24.88
N ARG A 20 9.81 -18.71 -26.08
CA ARG A 20 9.43 -19.71 -27.08
C ARG A 20 10.61 -20.32 -27.83
N PHE A 21 11.71 -19.58 -27.99
CA PHE A 21 12.95 -20.05 -28.64
C PHE A 21 13.94 -20.70 -27.66
N GLY A 22 13.93 -20.33 -26.37
CA GLY A 22 14.93 -20.78 -25.39
C GLY A 22 14.75 -22.24 -24.91
N LEU A 23 13.54 -22.79 -24.92
CA LEU A 23 13.24 -24.07 -24.28
C LEU A 23 13.82 -25.31 -24.98
N LYS A 24 14.30 -25.21 -26.23
CA LYS A 24 14.84 -26.37 -26.97
C LYS A 24 16.37 -26.52 -26.90
N SER A 25 17.11 -25.51 -26.41
CA SER A 25 18.58 -25.46 -26.47
C SER A 25 19.27 -25.54 -25.11
N PHE A 26 18.53 -25.57 -23.99
CA PHE A 26 19.11 -25.52 -22.64
C PHE A 26 19.11 -26.88 -21.96
N GLY A 27 20.10 -27.09 -21.09
CA GLY A 27 20.33 -28.33 -20.35
C GLY A 27 19.11 -28.76 -19.52
N LYS A 28 19.18 -29.96 -18.96
CA LYS A 28 18.09 -30.61 -18.25
C LYS A 28 17.56 -29.72 -17.10
N LEU A 29 16.30 -29.22 -17.23
CA LEU A 29 15.61 -28.54 -16.15
C LEU A 29 15.35 -29.51 -14.99
N HIS A 30 15.83 -29.16 -13.79
CA HIS A 30 15.70 -30.01 -12.63
C HIS A 30 14.31 -29.91 -12.01
N LYS A 31 13.68 -31.06 -11.74
CA LYS A 31 12.42 -31.12 -10.96
C LYS A 31 12.65 -30.87 -9.48
N ASP A 32 13.87 -31.11 -9.01
CA ASP A 32 14.28 -30.81 -7.63
C ASP A 32 14.53 -29.31 -7.49
N ILE A 33 13.84 -28.68 -6.55
CA ILE A 33 13.86 -27.23 -6.36
C ILE A 33 15.25 -26.73 -5.91
N ASN A 34 15.99 -27.51 -5.12
CA ASN A 34 17.33 -27.11 -4.64
C ASN A 34 18.34 -27.13 -5.81
N LYS A 35 18.30 -28.14 -6.66
CA LYS A 35 19.11 -28.18 -7.88
C LYS A 35 18.73 -27.07 -8.87
N ALA A 36 17.46 -26.68 -8.91
CA ALA A 36 17.04 -25.53 -9.71
C ALA A 36 17.63 -24.21 -9.15
N VAL A 37 17.71 -24.04 -7.83
CA VAL A 37 18.41 -22.90 -7.19
C VAL A 37 19.89 -22.89 -7.58
N GLU A 38 20.60 -24.01 -7.48
CA GLU A 38 22.00 -24.14 -7.89
C GLU A 38 22.20 -23.72 -9.36
N SER A 39 21.30 -24.16 -10.26
CA SER A 39 21.34 -23.78 -11.68
C SER A 39 21.17 -22.27 -11.88
N VAL A 40 20.27 -21.61 -11.15
CA VAL A 40 20.11 -20.15 -11.21
C VAL A 40 21.35 -19.45 -10.68
N MET A 41 21.91 -19.91 -9.57
CA MET A 41 23.02 -19.23 -8.89
C MET A 41 24.37 -19.43 -9.59
N SER A 42 24.60 -20.58 -10.25
CA SER A 42 25.88 -20.90 -10.95
C SER A 42 25.94 -20.32 -12.36
N THR A 43 24.83 -19.90 -12.94
CA THR A 43 24.78 -19.47 -14.34
C THR A 43 25.22 -18.02 -14.49
N SER A 44 26.17 -17.77 -15.42
CA SER A 44 26.69 -16.43 -15.74
C SER A 44 26.06 -15.82 -17.02
N GLY A 45 25.46 -16.63 -17.88
CA GLY A 45 24.86 -16.17 -19.13
C GLY A 45 23.46 -15.61 -18.89
N GLU A 46 23.18 -14.41 -19.37
CA GLU A 46 21.90 -13.68 -19.17
C GLU A 46 20.67 -14.52 -19.56
N VAL A 47 20.67 -15.06 -20.77
CA VAL A 47 19.53 -15.83 -21.33
C VAL A 47 19.32 -17.14 -20.55
N SER A 48 20.39 -17.86 -20.24
CA SER A 48 20.31 -19.10 -19.46
C SER A 48 19.82 -18.84 -18.05
N SER A 49 20.29 -17.75 -17.43
CA SER A 49 19.84 -17.31 -16.11
C SER A 49 18.35 -17.06 -16.07
N MET A 50 17.78 -16.38 -17.08
CA MET A 50 16.35 -16.11 -17.18
C MET A 50 15.53 -17.42 -17.32
N VAL A 51 15.98 -18.40 -18.11
CA VAL A 51 15.30 -19.69 -18.29
C VAL A 51 15.27 -20.49 -16.98
N TYR A 52 16.40 -20.57 -16.28
CA TYR A 52 16.46 -21.27 -14.99
C TYR A 52 15.66 -20.54 -13.91
N ALA A 53 15.70 -19.21 -13.88
CA ALA A 53 14.92 -18.39 -12.96
C ALA A 53 13.41 -18.56 -13.18
N GLU A 54 12.95 -18.55 -14.45
CA GLU A 54 11.55 -18.81 -14.79
C GLU A 54 11.08 -20.20 -14.36
N HIS A 55 11.92 -21.22 -14.58
CA HIS A 55 11.65 -22.58 -14.13
C HIS A 55 11.56 -22.68 -12.60
N LEU A 56 12.54 -22.09 -11.89
CA LEU A 56 12.55 -22.09 -10.43
C LEU A 56 11.33 -21.39 -9.85
N LEU A 57 10.97 -20.23 -10.41
CA LEU A 57 9.82 -19.46 -9.92
C LEU A 57 8.51 -20.26 -10.07
N LYS A 58 8.33 -21.01 -11.17
CA LYS A 58 7.22 -21.96 -11.33
C LYS A 58 7.25 -23.05 -10.27
N LEU A 59 8.42 -23.65 -10.02
CA LEU A 59 8.54 -24.67 -8.99
C LEU A 59 8.17 -24.12 -7.60
N ILE A 60 8.49 -22.86 -7.30
CA ILE A 60 8.11 -22.21 -6.04
C ILE A 60 6.60 -22.02 -5.96
N GLU A 61 5.97 -21.57 -7.03
CA GLU A 61 4.51 -21.35 -7.10
C GLU A 61 3.73 -22.66 -6.93
N ASP A 62 4.23 -23.75 -7.49
CA ASP A 62 3.61 -25.08 -7.44
C ASP A 62 3.75 -25.76 -6.06
N GLN A 63 4.56 -25.22 -5.12
CA GLN A 63 4.67 -25.79 -3.78
C GLN A 63 3.41 -25.54 -2.96
N ASN A 64 2.97 -26.54 -2.18
CA ASN A 64 2.06 -26.28 -1.07
C ASN A 64 2.79 -25.55 0.07
N ASP A 65 2.05 -25.08 1.08
CA ASP A 65 2.61 -24.23 2.15
C ASP A 65 3.71 -24.92 2.96
N ASP A 66 3.54 -26.19 3.32
CA ASP A 66 4.55 -26.94 4.08
C ASP A 66 5.86 -27.10 3.31
N ARG A 67 5.77 -27.39 2.01
CA ARG A 67 6.95 -27.52 1.15
C ARG A 67 7.60 -26.16 0.89
N LEU A 68 6.81 -25.10 0.74
CA LEU A 68 7.31 -23.75 0.61
C LEU A 68 8.08 -23.32 1.87
N ILE A 69 7.52 -23.53 3.06
CA ILE A 69 8.20 -23.28 4.34
C ILE A 69 9.53 -24.03 4.41
N LYS A 70 9.53 -25.33 4.08
CA LYS A 70 10.74 -26.15 4.10
C LYS A 70 11.79 -25.65 3.11
N PHE A 71 11.38 -25.29 1.91
CA PHE A 71 12.26 -24.72 0.89
C PHE A 71 12.89 -23.40 1.35
N LEU A 72 12.08 -22.45 1.85
CA LEU A 72 12.57 -21.17 2.34
C LEU A 72 13.52 -21.33 3.54
N LYS A 73 13.20 -22.22 4.49
CA LYS A 73 14.12 -22.54 5.59
C LYS A 73 15.46 -23.12 5.08
N ASN A 74 15.42 -23.94 4.06
CA ASN A 74 16.63 -24.46 3.43
C ASN A 74 17.47 -23.34 2.78
N LEU A 75 16.83 -22.33 2.17
CA LEU A 75 17.53 -21.17 1.65
C LEU A 75 18.25 -20.37 2.75
N LEU A 76 17.63 -20.20 3.94
CA LEU A 76 18.29 -19.54 5.08
C LEU A 76 19.52 -20.29 5.57
N VAL A 77 19.53 -21.62 5.46
CA VAL A 77 20.68 -22.42 5.91
C VAL A 77 21.82 -22.40 4.88
N ASN A 78 21.50 -22.51 3.57
CA ASN A 78 22.53 -22.76 2.55
C ASN A 78 22.91 -21.51 1.73
N TYR A 79 22.07 -20.46 1.77
CA TYR A 79 22.25 -19.25 0.97
C TYR A 79 22.22 -17.95 1.81
N ASP A 80 22.52 -18.06 3.10
CA ASP A 80 22.66 -16.90 3.98
C ASP A 80 24.06 -16.25 3.85
N ILE A 81 24.34 -15.31 4.71
CA ILE A 81 25.62 -14.60 4.80
C ILE A 81 26.73 -15.59 5.13
N ASP A 82 27.82 -15.55 4.37
CA ASP A 82 29.06 -16.20 4.74
C ASP A 82 29.75 -15.41 5.85
N THR A 83 29.47 -15.77 7.09
CA THR A 83 29.97 -15.06 8.28
C THR A 83 31.49 -15.03 8.36
N LYS A 84 32.17 -16.08 7.89
CA LYS A 84 33.64 -16.13 7.90
C LYS A 84 34.23 -15.11 6.93
N ARG A 85 33.69 -15.04 5.72
CA ARG A 85 34.07 -14.06 4.70
C ARG A 85 33.76 -12.64 5.18
N LEU A 86 32.58 -12.39 5.72
CA LEU A 86 32.17 -11.07 6.24
C LEU A 86 33.15 -10.59 7.32
N ILE A 87 33.48 -11.44 8.32
CA ILE A 87 34.45 -11.10 9.39
C ILE A 87 35.81 -10.80 8.81
N HIS A 88 36.25 -11.55 7.80
CA HIS A 88 37.52 -11.33 7.13
C HIS A 88 37.56 -9.96 6.43
N ASP A 89 36.53 -9.65 5.61
CA ASP A 89 36.46 -8.41 4.86
C ASP A 89 36.34 -7.19 5.78
N VAL A 90 35.58 -7.30 6.89
CA VAL A 90 35.51 -6.24 7.92
C VAL A 90 36.86 -5.98 8.57
N LYS A 91 37.66 -7.02 8.88
CA LYS A 91 39.01 -6.85 9.46
C LYS A 91 39.93 -6.14 8.49
N ILE A 92 39.92 -6.49 7.19
CA ILE A 92 40.69 -5.82 6.15
C ILE A 92 40.31 -4.36 6.05
N TYR A 93 38.99 -4.05 5.96
CA TYR A 93 38.53 -2.67 5.90
C TYR A 93 38.89 -1.86 7.16
N ALA A 94 38.86 -2.48 8.33
CA ALA A 94 39.24 -1.80 9.57
C ALA A 94 40.74 -1.44 9.60
N SER A 95 41.60 -2.26 8.98
CA SER A 95 43.04 -1.99 8.88
C SER A 95 43.38 -1.03 7.75
N GLU A 96 42.67 -1.11 6.63
CA GLU A 96 42.89 -0.29 5.44
C GLU A 96 41.56 0.20 4.86
N LYS A 97 41.21 1.46 5.17
CA LYS A 97 39.98 2.11 4.76
C LYS A 97 40.10 2.66 3.34
N ASN A 98 39.72 1.85 2.35
CA ASN A 98 39.63 2.25 0.95
C ASN A 98 38.29 1.80 0.34
N GLU A 99 37.96 2.31 -0.85
CA GLU A 99 36.69 2.02 -1.55
C GLU A 99 36.54 0.52 -1.88
N GLN A 100 37.66 -0.15 -2.28
CA GLN A 100 37.60 -1.56 -2.64
C GLN A 100 37.31 -2.45 -1.43
N ASN A 101 37.93 -2.17 -0.30
CA ASN A 101 37.68 -2.92 0.94
C ASN A 101 36.25 -2.67 1.47
N LEU A 102 35.72 -1.44 1.34
CA LEU A 102 34.37 -1.14 1.66
C LEU A 102 33.36 -1.88 0.75
N ALA A 103 33.64 -1.94 -0.56
CA ALA A 103 32.83 -2.69 -1.52
C ALA A 103 32.82 -4.20 -1.19
N ASN A 104 33.97 -4.77 -0.75
CA ASN A 104 34.03 -6.17 -0.33
C ASN A 104 33.16 -6.43 0.92
N VAL A 105 33.19 -5.55 1.92
CA VAL A 105 32.30 -5.64 3.11
C VAL A 105 30.84 -5.59 2.69
N ASN A 106 30.48 -4.65 1.84
CA ASN A 106 29.10 -4.54 1.36
C ASN A 106 28.65 -5.82 0.63
N ALA A 107 29.49 -6.37 -0.22
CA ALA A 107 29.22 -7.60 -0.97
C ALA A 107 29.12 -8.84 -0.06
N SER A 108 29.93 -8.92 0.99
CA SER A 108 29.92 -10.05 1.94
C SER A 108 28.83 -9.94 3.02
N SER A 109 28.27 -8.75 3.23
CA SER A 109 27.18 -8.52 4.20
C SER A 109 25.79 -8.87 3.67
N GLU A 110 25.64 -9.11 2.37
CA GLU A 110 24.37 -9.44 1.77
C GLU A 110 24.17 -10.97 1.70
N PRO A 111 22.99 -11.49 2.16
CA PRO A 111 22.66 -12.91 1.99
C PRO A 111 22.60 -13.31 0.52
N LYS A 112 23.12 -14.47 0.16
CA LYS A 112 23.11 -14.97 -1.23
C LYS A 112 21.69 -15.17 -1.78
N TRP A 113 20.70 -15.46 -0.93
CA TRP A 113 19.31 -15.58 -1.36
C TRP A 113 18.73 -14.25 -1.87
N VAL A 114 19.27 -13.10 -1.48
CA VAL A 114 18.86 -11.79 -2.02
C VAL A 114 19.16 -11.71 -3.52
N GLU A 115 20.35 -12.14 -3.92
CA GLU A 115 20.72 -12.23 -5.34
C GLU A 115 19.83 -13.21 -6.11
N LEU A 116 19.43 -14.34 -5.49
CA LEU A 116 18.47 -15.26 -6.07
C LEU A 116 17.16 -14.52 -6.42
N PHE A 117 16.59 -13.76 -5.48
CA PHE A 117 15.35 -13.00 -5.72
C PHE A 117 15.52 -11.90 -6.78
N ARG A 118 16.69 -11.26 -6.88
CA ARG A 118 16.98 -10.33 -8.00
C ARG A 118 16.92 -11.04 -9.34
N ARG A 119 17.50 -12.25 -9.45
CA ARG A 119 17.45 -13.06 -10.67
C ARG A 119 16.02 -13.51 -10.99
N LEU A 120 15.23 -13.88 -9.99
CA LEU A 120 13.83 -14.23 -10.17
C LEU A 120 13.01 -13.02 -10.65
N ASN A 121 13.36 -11.80 -10.23
CA ASN A 121 12.71 -10.57 -10.68
C ASN A 121 12.86 -10.30 -12.18
N SER A 122 13.92 -10.79 -12.82
CA SER A 122 14.16 -10.61 -14.25
C SER A 122 13.30 -11.51 -15.15
N THR A 123 12.49 -12.40 -14.57
CA THR A 123 11.59 -13.29 -15.30
C THR A 123 10.32 -12.57 -15.79
N THR A 124 9.54 -13.23 -16.64
CA THR A 124 8.26 -12.68 -17.08
C THR A 124 7.32 -12.47 -15.90
N ASN A 125 6.86 -11.23 -15.71
CA ASN A 125 6.07 -10.81 -14.55
C ASN A 125 6.75 -11.12 -13.19
N GLY A 126 8.07 -11.24 -13.14
CA GLY A 126 8.83 -11.63 -11.95
C GLY A 126 8.52 -10.76 -10.75
N THR A 127 8.45 -9.43 -10.94
CA THR A 127 8.09 -8.47 -9.87
C THR A 127 6.74 -8.81 -9.25
N TYR A 128 5.71 -9.00 -10.06
CA TYR A 128 4.36 -9.34 -9.58
C TYR A 128 4.34 -10.68 -8.83
N ARG A 129 5.00 -11.69 -9.39
CA ARG A 129 5.08 -13.03 -8.80
C ARG A 129 5.81 -13.02 -7.46
N LEU A 130 6.85 -12.21 -7.31
CA LEU A 130 7.54 -12.01 -6.02
C LEU A 130 6.69 -11.23 -5.01
N VAL A 131 5.88 -10.28 -5.46
CA VAL A 131 4.87 -9.62 -4.59
C VAL A 131 3.88 -10.65 -4.06
N LYS A 132 3.37 -11.54 -4.91
CA LYS A 132 2.47 -12.64 -4.50
C LYS A 132 3.16 -13.66 -3.59
N LEU A 133 4.43 -13.97 -3.83
CA LEU A 133 5.23 -14.82 -2.94
C LEU A 133 5.37 -14.19 -1.54
N ARG A 134 5.69 -12.88 -1.46
CA ARG A 134 5.77 -12.19 -0.16
C ARG A 134 4.40 -12.16 0.55
N GLU A 135 3.32 -11.94 -0.18
CA GLU A 135 1.96 -12.01 0.38
C GLU A 135 1.71 -13.39 1.03
N ARG A 136 2.05 -14.48 0.32
CA ARG A 136 1.93 -15.84 0.81
C ARG A 136 2.83 -16.09 2.05
N ILE A 137 4.08 -15.65 2.04
CA ILE A 137 5.01 -15.74 3.19
C ILE A 137 4.41 -15.07 4.44
N ARG A 138 3.76 -13.93 4.29
CA ARG A 138 3.13 -13.21 5.40
C ARG A 138 1.93 -13.95 5.97
N LEU A 139 1.13 -14.62 5.12
CA LEU A 139 -0.03 -15.43 5.53
C LEU A 139 0.39 -16.68 6.31
N LEU A 140 1.56 -17.25 6.03
CA LEU A 140 2.09 -18.43 6.75
C LEU A 140 2.40 -18.17 8.23
N LYS A 141 2.59 -16.89 8.64
CA LYS A 141 2.86 -16.47 10.02
C LYS A 141 4.04 -17.19 10.71
N ASP A 142 4.96 -17.80 9.95
CA ASP A 142 6.15 -18.48 10.49
C ASP A 142 7.21 -17.43 10.89
N GLN A 143 7.70 -17.50 12.15
CA GLN A 143 8.64 -16.53 12.69
C GLN A 143 10.01 -16.53 11.95
N GLN A 144 10.45 -17.70 11.47
CA GLN A 144 11.74 -17.82 10.76
C GLN A 144 11.67 -17.18 9.36
N LEU A 145 10.45 -17.10 8.77
CA LEU A 145 10.26 -16.48 7.45
C LEU A 145 10.22 -14.94 7.50
N LYS A 146 10.22 -14.32 8.69
CA LYS A 146 10.30 -12.86 8.82
C LYS A 146 11.54 -12.26 8.15
N THR A 147 12.64 -13.01 8.09
CA THR A 147 13.85 -12.61 7.39
C THR A 147 13.56 -12.37 5.90
N PHE A 148 12.81 -13.27 5.26
CA PHE A 148 12.40 -13.08 3.86
C PHE A 148 11.40 -11.94 3.70
N ASP A 149 10.41 -11.81 4.60
CA ASP A 149 9.46 -10.68 4.55
C ASP A 149 10.21 -9.34 4.57
N SER A 150 11.17 -9.18 5.50
CA SER A 150 11.99 -7.97 5.63
C SER A 150 12.91 -7.76 4.42
N GLY A 151 13.56 -8.82 3.93
CA GLY A 151 14.47 -8.72 2.80
C GLY A 151 13.75 -8.42 1.48
N LEU A 152 12.61 -9.07 1.22
CA LEU A 152 11.77 -8.74 0.07
C LEU A 152 11.22 -7.32 0.17
N LEU A 153 10.81 -6.87 1.37
CA LEU A 153 10.39 -5.47 1.57
C LEU A 153 11.51 -4.49 1.18
N ASN A 154 12.75 -4.78 1.57
CA ASN A 154 13.87 -3.92 1.23
C ASN A 154 14.11 -3.88 -0.29
N LEU A 155 14.07 -5.04 -0.98
CA LEU A 155 14.15 -5.08 -2.45
C LEU A 155 13.01 -4.28 -3.09
N PHE A 156 11.78 -4.45 -2.61
CA PHE A 156 10.62 -3.76 -3.14
C PHE A 156 10.66 -2.24 -2.93
N LYS A 157 11.27 -1.72 -1.85
CA LYS A 157 11.48 -0.27 -1.67
C LYS A 157 12.31 0.34 -2.81
N TYR A 158 13.24 -0.41 -3.40
CA TYR A 158 14.01 0.04 -4.56
C TYR A 158 13.22 -0.12 -5.86
N TRP A 159 12.52 -1.25 -6.05
CA TRP A 159 11.79 -1.53 -7.30
C TRP A 159 10.52 -0.68 -7.45
N PHE A 160 9.85 -0.36 -6.36
CA PHE A 160 8.62 0.43 -6.31
C PHE A 160 8.87 1.88 -5.86
N ASN A 161 9.96 2.48 -6.31
CA ASN A 161 10.21 3.89 -6.06
C ASN A 161 9.10 4.75 -6.68
N PRO A 162 8.59 5.79 -5.97
CA PRO A 162 7.55 6.68 -6.47
C PRO A 162 7.83 7.30 -7.84
N SER A 163 9.11 7.47 -8.22
CA SER A 163 9.51 8.01 -9.54
C SER A 163 9.14 7.11 -10.72
N PHE A 164 8.90 5.83 -10.49
CA PHE A 164 8.50 4.87 -11.53
C PHE A 164 6.98 4.68 -11.60
N LEU A 165 6.22 5.26 -10.67
CA LEU A 165 4.77 5.10 -10.63
C LEU A 165 4.09 6.00 -11.64
N VAL A 166 3.12 5.43 -12.35
CA VAL A 166 2.29 6.15 -13.31
C VAL A 166 0.91 6.35 -12.70
N LEU A 167 0.49 7.61 -12.56
CA LEU A 167 -0.87 7.95 -12.14
C LEU A 167 -1.79 7.91 -13.36
N GLU A 168 -2.80 7.06 -13.33
CA GLU A 168 -3.84 6.99 -14.36
C GLU A 168 -5.21 7.28 -13.75
N LYS A 169 -6.06 7.96 -14.52
CA LYS A 169 -7.48 8.12 -14.22
C LYS A 169 -8.19 6.81 -14.55
N ILE A 170 -9.04 6.37 -13.65
CA ILE A 170 -9.94 5.24 -13.83
C ILE A 170 -11.34 5.79 -14.04
N ASP A 171 -11.96 5.42 -15.14
CA ASP A 171 -13.32 5.81 -15.51
C ASP A 171 -14.07 4.63 -16.16
N TRP A 172 -15.29 4.86 -16.59
CA TRP A 172 -16.12 3.79 -17.16
C TRP A 172 -15.62 3.27 -18.52
N GLU A 173 -14.70 3.98 -19.19
CA GLU A 173 -14.05 3.54 -20.43
C GLU A 173 -12.75 2.75 -20.17
N THR A 174 -12.36 2.61 -18.90
CA THR A 174 -11.20 1.82 -18.49
C THR A 174 -11.44 0.34 -18.81
N GLN A 175 -10.38 -0.40 -19.15
CA GLN A 175 -10.47 -1.82 -19.50
C GLN A 175 -11.14 -2.63 -18.38
N ALA A 176 -12.08 -3.51 -18.75
CA ALA A 176 -12.88 -4.30 -17.80
C ALA A 176 -12.03 -5.10 -16.80
N ASN A 177 -10.88 -5.65 -17.22
CA ASN A 177 -9.98 -6.36 -16.31
C ASN A 177 -9.34 -5.48 -15.23
N ILE A 178 -9.27 -4.17 -15.42
CA ILE A 178 -8.84 -3.21 -14.39
C ILE A 178 -10.04 -2.89 -13.51
N LEU A 179 -11.22 -2.68 -14.10
CA LEU A 179 -12.46 -2.41 -13.37
C LEU A 179 -12.82 -3.57 -12.41
N GLU A 180 -12.68 -4.81 -12.84
CA GLU A 180 -12.84 -5.99 -11.98
C GLU A 180 -11.90 -5.96 -10.77
N LYS A 181 -10.67 -5.49 -10.94
CA LYS A 181 -9.71 -5.35 -9.85
C LYS A 181 -10.05 -4.21 -8.89
N ILE A 182 -10.64 -3.10 -9.37
CA ILE A 182 -11.16 -2.07 -8.48
C ILE A 182 -12.24 -2.64 -7.57
N ILE A 183 -13.17 -3.45 -8.12
CA ILE A 183 -14.18 -4.15 -7.31
C ILE A 183 -13.51 -5.08 -6.28
N GLU A 184 -12.56 -5.92 -6.73
CA GLU A 184 -11.89 -6.91 -5.87
C GLU A 184 -11.07 -6.26 -4.73
N TYR A 185 -10.42 -5.13 -5.01
CA TYR A 185 -9.48 -4.50 -4.08
C TYR A 185 -10.09 -3.41 -3.21
N GLU A 186 -11.36 -3.02 -3.46
CA GLU A 186 -12.01 -2.02 -2.62
C GLU A 186 -12.18 -2.54 -1.19
N ALA A 187 -11.38 -1.97 -0.28
CA ALA A 187 -11.30 -2.43 1.11
C ALA A 187 -12.00 -1.51 2.11
N VAL A 188 -12.40 -0.31 1.70
CA VAL A 188 -13.01 0.71 2.60
C VAL A 188 -14.53 0.61 2.54
N HIS A 189 -15.09 0.82 1.36
CA HIS A 189 -16.54 0.77 1.10
C HIS A 189 -16.84 -0.23 -0.01
N GLU A 190 -17.19 -1.43 0.36
CA GLU A 190 -17.37 -2.57 -0.54
C GLU A 190 -18.19 -2.23 -1.79
N ILE A 191 -17.75 -2.73 -2.93
CA ILE A 191 -18.43 -2.65 -4.22
C ILE A 191 -19.06 -3.99 -4.50
N ASN A 192 -20.39 -4.10 -4.42
CA ASN A 192 -21.09 -5.38 -4.51
C ASN A 192 -21.57 -5.71 -5.92
N SER A 193 -21.56 -4.73 -6.84
CA SER A 193 -22.07 -4.89 -8.18
C SER A 193 -21.37 -3.97 -9.19
N TRP A 194 -21.57 -4.26 -10.47
CA TRP A 194 -21.16 -3.35 -11.55
C TRP A 194 -21.93 -2.01 -11.51
N ASP A 195 -23.16 -1.98 -11.02
CA ASP A 195 -23.93 -0.74 -10.87
C ASP A 195 -23.35 0.13 -9.75
N ASP A 196 -22.88 -0.47 -8.65
CA ASP A 196 -22.17 0.25 -7.59
C ASP A 196 -20.88 0.87 -8.14
N LEU A 197 -20.10 0.12 -8.89
CA LEU A 197 -18.87 0.62 -9.53
C LEU A 197 -19.21 1.75 -10.51
N ARG A 198 -20.24 1.57 -11.33
CA ARG A 198 -20.68 2.58 -12.29
C ARG A 198 -21.06 3.88 -11.62
N ALA A 199 -21.78 3.83 -10.50
CA ALA A 199 -22.17 5.01 -9.72
C ALA A 199 -20.96 5.76 -9.14
N ARG A 200 -19.79 5.10 -9.00
CA ARG A 200 -18.53 5.71 -8.52
C ARG A 200 -17.61 6.20 -9.62
N LEU A 201 -17.82 5.79 -10.87
CA LEU A 201 -16.91 6.10 -11.98
C LEU A 201 -17.55 6.92 -13.11
N ALA A 202 -18.84 6.68 -13.41
CA ALA A 202 -19.50 7.28 -14.57
C ALA A 202 -19.96 8.74 -14.35
N PRO A 203 -20.48 9.13 -13.16
CA PRO A 203 -20.92 10.50 -12.93
C PRO A 203 -19.75 11.50 -13.02
N SER A 204 -20.04 12.70 -13.55
CA SER A 204 -19.02 13.73 -13.76
C SER A 204 -18.40 14.25 -12.46
N ASP A 205 -19.16 14.20 -11.36
CA ASP A 205 -18.74 14.57 -10.01
C ASP A 205 -18.04 13.44 -9.24
N ARG A 206 -17.68 12.36 -9.93
CA ARG A 206 -16.88 11.26 -9.40
C ARG A 206 -15.58 11.13 -10.16
N LYS A 207 -14.51 10.92 -9.41
CA LYS A 207 -13.17 10.72 -9.95
C LYS A 207 -12.52 9.54 -9.25
N CYS A 208 -11.83 8.72 -10.02
CA CYS A 208 -10.99 7.66 -9.48
C CYS A 208 -9.62 7.73 -10.13
N PHE A 209 -8.57 7.54 -9.33
CA PHE A 209 -7.20 7.53 -9.80
C PHE A 209 -6.46 6.35 -9.19
N ALA A 210 -5.56 5.75 -9.96
CA ALA A 210 -4.74 4.65 -9.48
C ALA A 210 -3.27 4.84 -9.87
N PHE A 211 -2.36 4.37 -9.03
CA PHE A 211 -0.97 4.18 -9.41
C PHE A 211 -0.76 2.80 -9.99
N PHE A 212 -0.07 2.80 -11.13
CA PHE A 212 0.43 1.61 -11.80
C PHE A 212 1.95 1.59 -11.79
N HIS A 213 2.51 0.40 -11.88
CA HIS A 213 3.95 0.21 -12.06
C HIS A 213 4.21 -0.41 -13.44
N PRO A 214 5.23 0.05 -14.21
CA PRO A 214 5.54 -0.48 -15.53
C PRO A 214 5.76 -1.99 -15.58
N LEU A 215 6.29 -2.58 -14.51
CA LEU A 215 6.51 -4.03 -14.41
C LEU A 215 5.25 -4.82 -14.00
N ILE A 216 4.17 -4.14 -13.61
CA ILE A 216 2.88 -4.73 -13.25
C ILE A 216 1.77 -3.99 -14.01
N PRO A 217 1.79 -4.01 -15.34
CA PRO A 217 0.78 -3.31 -16.15
C PRO A 217 -0.59 -3.94 -15.94
N ASN A 218 -1.64 -3.15 -16.01
CA ASN A 218 -3.04 -3.58 -15.83
C ASN A 218 -3.39 -4.12 -14.44
N ASP A 219 -2.54 -3.85 -13.44
CA ASP A 219 -2.83 -4.19 -12.05
C ASP A 219 -2.50 -2.98 -11.17
N PRO A 220 -3.50 -2.27 -10.61
CA PRO A 220 -3.26 -1.10 -9.78
C PRO A 220 -2.54 -1.49 -8.50
N LEU A 221 -1.64 -0.62 -8.02
CA LEU A 221 -0.95 -0.82 -6.73
C LEU A 221 -1.74 -0.24 -5.57
N ILE A 222 -2.36 0.89 -5.82
CA ILE A 222 -3.22 1.64 -4.89
C ILE A 222 -4.14 2.50 -5.73
N PHE A 223 -5.38 2.68 -5.31
CA PHE A 223 -6.29 3.62 -5.94
C PHE A 223 -7.01 4.49 -4.90
N VAL A 224 -7.57 5.58 -5.38
CA VAL A 224 -8.34 6.54 -4.60
C VAL A 224 -9.60 6.93 -5.32
N GLU A 225 -10.71 6.93 -4.60
CA GLU A 225 -12.00 7.44 -5.06
C GLU A 225 -12.27 8.82 -4.47
N VAL A 226 -12.71 9.75 -5.31
CA VAL A 226 -12.93 11.15 -4.97
C VAL A 226 -14.33 11.58 -5.40
N ALA A 227 -15.05 12.24 -4.51
CA ALA A 227 -16.32 12.91 -4.78
C ALA A 227 -16.11 14.42 -4.82
N LEU A 228 -16.61 15.07 -5.86
CA LEU A 228 -16.71 16.53 -5.93
C LEU A 228 -18.00 16.95 -5.24
N CYS A 229 -17.92 17.91 -4.34
CA CYS A 229 -19.03 18.31 -3.48
C CYS A 229 -19.13 19.84 -3.36
N LYS A 230 -20.38 20.37 -3.22
CA LYS A 230 -20.61 21.78 -2.87
C LYS A 230 -20.33 22.04 -1.38
N ASN A 231 -20.63 21.06 -0.54
CA ASN A 231 -20.42 21.11 0.90
C ASN A 231 -19.73 19.83 1.37
N ILE A 232 -19.06 19.90 2.51
CA ILE A 232 -18.40 18.74 3.10
C ILE A 232 -19.47 17.78 3.63
N PRO A 233 -19.60 16.55 3.07
CA PRO A 233 -20.60 15.57 3.49
C PRO A 233 -20.34 15.14 4.94
N LYS A 234 -21.41 14.79 5.65
CA LYS A 234 -21.36 14.30 7.02
C LYS A 234 -21.39 12.78 7.10
N THR A 235 -21.98 12.14 6.11
CA THR A 235 -22.14 10.68 6.05
C THR A 235 -21.61 10.13 4.75
N ILE A 236 -21.20 8.86 4.78
CA ILE A 236 -20.73 8.19 3.57
C ILE A 236 -21.87 7.91 2.58
N GLU A 237 -23.09 7.72 3.07
CA GLU A 237 -24.25 7.50 2.24
C GLU A 237 -24.54 8.67 1.29
N GLU A 238 -24.24 9.92 1.70
CA GLU A 238 -24.35 11.10 0.82
C GLU A 238 -23.45 10.98 -0.43
N ILE A 239 -22.37 10.19 -0.34
CA ILE A 239 -21.41 10.01 -1.42
C ILE A 239 -21.70 8.77 -2.27
N ILE A 240 -21.94 7.61 -1.63
CA ILE A 240 -21.97 6.31 -2.32
C ILE A 240 -23.36 5.87 -2.77
N LYS A 241 -24.43 6.56 -2.33
CA LYS A 241 -25.79 6.21 -2.71
C LYS A 241 -25.98 6.32 -4.23
N ILE A 242 -26.58 5.29 -4.85
CA ILE A 242 -26.78 5.22 -6.30
C ILE A 242 -27.78 6.32 -6.77
N ASP A 243 -28.89 6.49 -6.05
CA ASP A 243 -29.99 7.43 -6.40
C ASP A 243 -29.73 8.87 -5.95
N ARG A 244 -28.48 9.28 -5.80
CA ARG A 244 -28.14 10.65 -5.42
C ARG A 244 -28.26 11.61 -6.62
N ASN A 245 -28.44 12.89 -6.34
CA ASN A 245 -28.34 13.90 -7.36
C ASN A 245 -26.87 14.14 -7.72
N GLU A 246 -26.53 14.02 -8.99
CA GLU A 246 -25.25 14.44 -9.54
C GLU A 246 -25.14 15.97 -9.52
N ILE A 247 -23.96 16.51 -9.22
CA ILE A 247 -23.68 17.94 -9.29
C ILE A 247 -22.78 18.25 -10.50
N ASP A 248 -22.92 19.45 -11.05
CA ASP A 248 -21.97 19.93 -12.02
C ASP A 248 -20.59 20.11 -11.33
N PRO A 249 -19.52 19.54 -11.86
CA PRO A 249 -18.16 19.74 -11.32
C PRO A 249 -17.78 21.21 -11.14
N GLU A 250 -18.28 22.11 -11.98
CA GLU A 250 -18.04 23.57 -11.87
C GLU A 250 -18.69 24.21 -10.63
N ASP A 251 -19.73 23.58 -10.08
CA ASP A 251 -20.40 24.00 -8.84
C ASP A 251 -19.71 23.46 -7.56
N ALA A 252 -18.74 22.57 -7.70
CA ALA A 252 -18.05 21.98 -6.56
C ALA A 252 -16.99 22.94 -6.02
N ASN A 253 -16.83 23.02 -4.71
CA ASN A 253 -15.72 23.71 -4.06
C ASN A 253 -14.79 22.77 -3.27
N THR A 254 -15.20 21.53 -3.10
CA THR A 254 -14.51 20.54 -2.26
C THR A 254 -14.33 19.21 -2.99
N ALA A 255 -13.13 18.65 -2.90
CA ALA A 255 -12.85 17.28 -3.31
C ALA A 255 -12.72 16.39 -2.05
N ILE A 256 -13.57 15.37 -1.94
CA ILE A 256 -13.62 14.42 -0.82
C ILE A 256 -13.03 13.08 -1.23
N PHE A 257 -11.88 12.74 -0.66
CA PHE A 257 -11.25 11.42 -0.77
C PHE A 257 -11.96 10.48 0.20
N TYR A 258 -12.80 9.58 -0.29
CA TYR A 258 -13.62 8.74 0.58
C TYR A 258 -13.19 7.27 0.60
N SER A 259 -12.43 6.81 -0.39
CA SER A 259 -11.76 5.51 -0.37
C SER A 259 -10.32 5.62 -0.85
N ILE A 260 -9.41 4.93 -0.13
CA ILE A 260 -8.00 4.75 -0.51
C ILE A 260 -7.66 3.31 -0.24
N SER A 261 -7.53 2.51 -1.30
CA SER A 261 -7.37 1.06 -1.20
C SER A 261 -6.03 0.59 -1.75
N ASN A 262 -5.22 -0.05 -0.90
CA ASN A 262 -4.01 -0.76 -1.33
C ASN A 262 -4.40 -2.10 -1.94
N CYS A 263 -3.90 -2.38 -3.15
CA CYS A 263 -4.32 -3.56 -3.92
C CYS A 263 -3.53 -4.84 -3.58
N HIS A 264 -2.34 -4.72 -3.00
CA HIS A 264 -1.45 -5.87 -2.78
C HIS A 264 -0.92 -5.94 -1.36
N ASN A 265 -1.33 -6.94 -0.59
CA ASN A 265 -0.81 -7.22 0.76
C ASN A 265 0.70 -7.54 0.74
N GLY A 266 1.21 -8.04 -0.37
CA GLY A 266 2.63 -8.26 -0.59
C GLY A 266 3.46 -6.97 -0.65
N LEU A 267 2.84 -5.82 -0.86
CA LEU A 267 3.48 -4.50 -0.86
C LEU A 267 3.32 -3.74 0.47
N LEU A 268 2.74 -4.36 1.49
CA LEU A 268 2.57 -3.72 2.80
C LEU A 268 3.92 -3.28 3.38
N GLY A 269 3.98 -2.02 3.82
CA GLY A 269 5.20 -1.36 4.30
C GLY A 269 5.91 -0.51 3.24
N ILE A 270 5.35 -0.41 2.01
CA ILE A 270 5.75 0.56 0.99
C ILE A 270 4.71 1.68 0.97
N SER A 271 5.16 2.92 1.14
CA SER A 271 4.29 4.09 1.22
C SER A 271 3.96 4.64 -0.17
N PHE A 272 2.88 4.14 -0.78
CA PHE A 272 2.36 4.74 -2.01
C PHE A 272 1.40 5.90 -1.73
N GLY A 273 0.62 5.78 -0.66
CA GLY A 273 -0.48 6.67 -0.36
C GLY A 273 -0.08 8.12 -0.09
N ASN A 274 1.08 8.34 0.54
CA ASN A 274 1.62 9.69 0.77
C ASN A 274 1.71 10.47 -0.53
N PHE A 275 2.21 9.81 -1.56
CA PHE A 275 2.42 10.43 -2.86
C PHE A 275 1.13 10.52 -3.66
N LEU A 276 0.23 9.51 -3.53
CA LEU A 276 -1.02 9.43 -4.28
C LEU A 276 -1.94 10.63 -3.99
N ILE A 277 -2.28 10.86 -2.71
CA ILE A 277 -3.24 11.90 -2.34
C ILE A 277 -2.75 13.27 -2.77
N LYS A 278 -1.50 13.62 -2.44
CA LYS A 278 -0.91 14.91 -2.82
C LYS A 278 -0.88 15.09 -4.34
N LYS A 279 -0.53 14.03 -5.09
CA LYS A 279 -0.49 14.08 -6.55
C LYS A 279 -1.88 14.26 -7.15
N VAL A 280 -2.88 13.54 -6.63
CA VAL A 280 -4.27 13.66 -7.10
C VAL A 280 -4.84 15.03 -6.73
N ALA A 281 -4.66 15.51 -5.49
CA ALA A 281 -5.11 16.84 -5.08
C ALA A 281 -4.49 17.95 -5.95
N SER A 282 -3.18 17.86 -6.20
CA SER A 282 -2.47 18.81 -7.08
C SER A 282 -2.96 18.76 -8.53
N ASN A 283 -3.28 17.56 -9.05
CA ASN A 283 -3.84 17.42 -10.40
C ASN A 283 -5.25 18.01 -10.46
N LEU A 284 -6.11 17.69 -9.50
CA LEU A 284 -7.47 18.24 -9.42
C LEU A 284 -7.46 19.76 -9.30
N LYS A 285 -6.57 20.35 -8.47
CA LYS A 285 -6.44 21.82 -8.36
C LYS A 285 -6.00 22.46 -9.67
N LYS A 286 -5.19 21.79 -10.50
CA LYS A 286 -4.80 22.28 -11.83
C LYS A 286 -5.91 22.17 -12.85
N GLU A 287 -6.68 21.09 -12.82
CA GLU A 287 -7.82 20.86 -13.74
C GLU A 287 -9.03 21.73 -13.37
N MET A 288 -9.26 21.94 -12.08
CA MET A 288 -10.39 22.67 -11.50
C MET A 288 -9.88 23.68 -10.47
N PRO A 289 -9.40 24.86 -10.89
CA PRO A 289 -8.80 25.87 -10.00
C PRO A 289 -9.76 26.43 -8.94
N HIS A 290 -11.06 26.29 -9.14
CA HIS A 290 -12.11 26.70 -8.18
C HIS A 290 -12.26 25.77 -6.98
N LEU A 291 -11.68 24.56 -7.00
CA LEU A 291 -11.66 23.70 -5.83
C LEU A 291 -10.77 24.29 -4.73
N ASP A 292 -11.39 24.62 -3.60
CA ASP A 292 -10.69 25.27 -2.47
C ASP A 292 -10.27 24.28 -1.37
N GLN A 293 -10.96 23.15 -1.25
CA GLN A 293 -10.75 22.20 -0.17
C GLN A 293 -10.52 20.78 -0.67
N PHE A 294 -9.51 20.15 -0.11
CA PHE A 294 -9.19 18.74 -0.33
C PHE A 294 -9.26 18.01 1.02
N GLN A 295 -10.33 17.29 1.24
CA GLN A 295 -10.59 16.62 2.51
C GLN A 295 -10.83 15.12 2.31
N THR A 296 -10.73 14.36 3.39
CA THR A 296 -11.16 12.95 3.38
C THR A 296 -12.47 12.79 4.14
N LEU A 297 -13.14 11.67 3.93
CA LEU A 297 -14.14 11.12 4.85
C LEU A 297 -13.70 9.68 5.14
N SER A 298 -13.06 9.48 6.30
CA SER A 298 -12.28 8.28 6.59
C SER A 298 -12.81 7.51 7.78
N PRO A 299 -12.85 6.15 7.73
CA PRO A 299 -13.26 5.31 8.84
C PRO A 299 -12.22 5.30 9.98
N LEU A 300 -12.63 4.82 11.15
CA LEU A 300 -11.80 4.62 12.34
C LEU A 300 -11.73 3.13 12.73
N PRO A 301 -10.98 2.30 12.01
CA PRO A 301 -11.08 0.83 12.09
C PRO A 301 -10.68 0.21 13.43
N GLY A 302 -10.09 0.96 14.33
CA GLY A 302 -9.61 0.45 15.62
C GLY A 302 -10.25 1.08 16.84
N LEU A 303 -11.24 2.00 16.70
CA LEU A 303 -11.78 2.76 17.83
C LEU A 303 -12.41 1.86 18.90
N ILE A 304 -13.29 0.94 18.53
CA ILE A 304 -13.96 0.04 19.48
C ILE A 304 -12.94 -0.80 20.26
N LYS A 305 -11.98 -1.43 19.58
CA LYS A 305 -10.92 -2.22 20.22
C LYS A 305 -10.04 -1.39 21.15
N TRP A 306 -9.81 -0.13 20.81
CA TRP A 306 -9.08 0.79 21.66
C TRP A 306 -9.91 1.17 22.90
N MET A 307 -11.22 1.46 22.73
CA MET A 307 -12.13 1.79 23.84
C MET A 307 -12.27 0.63 24.82
N GLU A 308 -12.43 -0.60 24.34
CA GLU A 308 -12.44 -1.81 25.17
C GLU A 308 -11.23 -1.87 26.11
N LYS A 309 -10.07 -1.50 25.63
CA LYS A 309 -8.82 -1.57 26.39
C LYS A 309 -8.53 -0.34 27.25
N TYR A 310 -8.81 0.86 26.77
CA TYR A 310 -8.34 2.11 27.37
C TYR A 310 -9.47 3.02 27.88
N ALA A 311 -10.73 2.69 27.60
CA ALA A 311 -11.91 3.40 28.05
C ALA A 311 -13.08 2.41 28.36
N PRO A 312 -12.86 1.34 29.19
CA PRO A 312 -13.80 0.22 29.34
C PRO A 312 -15.17 0.66 29.83
N ILE A 313 -15.27 1.65 30.72
CA ILE A 313 -16.54 2.18 31.22
C ILE A 313 -17.39 2.77 30.08
N THR A 314 -16.76 3.57 29.20
CA THR A 314 -17.47 4.14 28.03
C THR A 314 -17.81 3.05 27.03
N PHE A 315 -16.92 2.08 26.82
CA PHE A 315 -17.15 0.94 25.93
C PHE A 315 -18.38 0.13 26.36
N GLU A 316 -18.53 -0.22 27.65
CA GLU A 316 -19.70 -0.93 28.19
C GLU A 316 -20.97 -0.14 27.95
N LYS A 317 -21.01 1.16 28.29
CA LYS A 317 -22.17 2.02 28.04
C LYS A 317 -22.57 2.08 26.55
N CYS A 318 -21.58 2.19 25.66
CA CYS A 318 -21.86 2.26 24.22
C CYS A 318 -22.35 0.90 23.68
N SER A 319 -21.84 -0.20 24.17
CA SER A 319 -22.30 -1.55 23.82
C SER A 319 -23.77 -1.78 24.24
N ASP A 320 -24.17 -1.23 25.37
CA ASP A 320 -25.56 -1.26 25.87
C ASP A 320 -26.46 -0.20 25.24
N LYS A 321 -25.99 0.53 24.22
CA LYS A 321 -26.70 1.64 23.55
C LYS A 321 -27.08 2.81 24.48
N ASN A 322 -26.41 2.95 25.60
CA ASN A 322 -26.59 4.01 26.61
C ASN A 322 -25.49 5.06 26.60
N CYS A 323 -24.75 5.18 25.48
CA CYS A 323 -23.63 6.10 25.34
C CYS A 323 -24.12 7.50 24.90
N ALA A 324 -23.74 8.52 25.65
CA ALA A 324 -23.98 9.88 25.24
C ALA A 324 -23.00 10.28 24.13
N ASP A 325 -23.48 11.04 23.13
CA ASP A 325 -22.68 11.53 22.01
C ASP A 325 -21.44 12.31 22.49
N ASP A 326 -21.56 13.13 23.53
CA ASP A 326 -20.45 13.90 24.12
C ASP A 326 -19.36 12.99 24.70
N GLU A 327 -19.74 11.90 25.35
CA GLU A 327 -18.79 10.94 25.91
C GLU A 327 -18.06 10.15 24.81
N LEU A 328 -18.80 9.71 23.82
CA LEU A 328 -18.26 9.02 22.64
C LEU A 328 -17.32 9.95 21.84
N MET A 329 -17.70 11.20 21.66
CA MET A 329 -16.88 12.22 21.02
C MET A 329 -15.56 12.45 21.76
N LYS A 330 -15.61 12.55 23.10
CA LYS A 330 -14.42 12.67 23.94
C LYS A 330 -13.43 11.54 23.73
N GLN A 331 -13.90 10.27 23.78
CA GLN A 331 -13.02 9.12 23.59
C GLN A 331 -12.47 9.06 22.17
N THR A 332 -13.26 9.46 21.17
CA THR A 332 -12.81 9.52 19.79
C THR A 332 -11.69 10.56 19.60
N ILE A 333 -11.83 11.74 20.20
CA ILE A 333 -10.76 12.77 20.16
C ILE A 333 -9.47 12.24 20.82
N ARG A 334 -9.57 11.59 21.98
CA ARG A 334 -8.41 10.95 22.65
C ARG A 334 -7.76 9.90 21.75
N TYR A 335 -8.55 9.02 21.15
CA TYR A 335 -8.08 7.97 20.25
C TYR A 335 -7.29 8.53 19.06
N LEU A 336 -7.74 9.64 18.48
CA LEU A 336 -7.14 10.26 17.29
C LEU A 336 -5.95 11.19 17.62
N THR A 337 -5.92 11.81 18.80
CA THR A 337 -4.92 12.86 19.12
C THR A 337 -3.93 12.49 20.22
N GLU A 338 -4.20 11.44 20.99
CA GLU A 338 -3.29 10.91 22.02
C GLU A 338 -2.63 9.62 21.54
N SER A 339 -1.54 9.22 22.18
CA SER A 339 -0.84 7.99 21.85
C SER A 339 -0.70 7.08 23.07
N ASN A 340 -1.11 5.83 22.90
CA ASN A 340 -0.79 4.72 23.81
C ASN A 340 0.33 3.83 23.26
N ARG A 341 0.96 4.25 22.17
CA ARG A 341 2.00 3.51 21.45
C ARG A 341 3.39 3.94 21.93
N LYS A 342 4.34 3.01 21.90
CA LYS A 342 5.75 3.28 22.26
C LYS A 342 6.43 4.27 21.30
N ASP A 343 5.95 4.36 20.06
CA ASP A 343 6.51 5.24 19.02
C ASP A 343 5.91 6.66 19.06
N GLY A 344 4.99 6.95 19.97
CA GLY A 344 4.32 8.24 20.13
C GLY A 344 3.36 8.62 19.00
N MET A 345 3.10 7.71 18.05
CA MET A 345 2.19 7.95 16.93
C MET A 345 0.72 7.79 17.36
N PRO A 346 -0.26 8.41 16.67
CA PRO A 346 -1.70 8.23 16.95
C PRO A 346 -2.09 6.75 17.01
N ASN A 347 -3.09 6.43 17.82
CA ASN A 347 -3.56 5.05 17.97
C ASN A 347 -4.19 4.51 16.69
N ASP A 348 -4.95 5.34 15.98
CA ASP A 348 -5.63 4.98 14.75
C ASP A 348 -4.67 4.84 13.55
N PRO A 349 -4.71 3.74 12.77
CA PRO A 349 -3.85 3.55 11.61
C PRO A 349 -4.18 4.51 10.46
N VAL A 350 -5.45 4.90 10.29
CA VAL A 350 -5.90 5.83 9.25
C VAL A 350 -5.47 7.25 9.61
N ALA A 351 -5.59 7.64 10.90
CA ALA A 351 -5.04 8.90 11.39
C ALA A 351 -3.53 8.99 11.18
N ARG A 352 -2.77 7.91 11.51
CA ARG A 352 -1.32 7.88 11.24
C ARG A 352 -1.00 8.10 9.77
N PHE A 353 -1.79 7.52 8.90
CA PHE A 353 -1.61 7.66 7.46
C PHE A 353 -1.86 9.10 7.01
N HIS A 354 -3.01 9.70 7.32
CA HIS A 354 -3.36 11.04 6.85
C HIS A 354 -2.51 12.13 7.50
N ILE A 355 -2.32 12.07 8.82
CA ILE A 355 -1.51 13.06 9.55
C ILE A 355 -0.03 12.91 9.19
N GLY A 356 0.44 11.65 9.03
CA GLY A 356 1.78 11.38 8.50
C GLY A 356 2.00 11.89 7.09
N ASN A 357 0.94 12.16 6.32
CA ASN A 357 0.96 12.78 5.00
C ASN A 357 0.83 14.30 5.04
N GLY A 358 0.77 14.90 6.24
CA GLY A 358 0.69 16.33 6.44
C GLY A 358 -0.74 16.89 6.49
N ALA A 359 -1.77 16.03 6.53
CA ALA A 359 -3.13 16.49 6.76
C ALA A 359 -3.36 16.91 8.21
N SER A 360 -4.35 17.77 8.45
CA SER A 360 -4.86 18.11 9.78
C SER A 360 -6.18 17.38 10.06
N LEU A 361 -6.42 17.01 11.32
CA LEU A 361 -7.73 16.50 11.75
C LEU A 361 -8.73 17.65 11.79
N GLU A 362 -9.73 17.62 10.90
CA GLU A 362 -10.63 18.75 10.69
C GLU A 362 -11.95 18.57 11.44
N ARG A 363 -12.58 17.39 11.33
CA ARG A 363 -13.91 17.13 11.88
C ARG A 363 -14.07 15.66 12.23
N ILE A 364 -14.89 15.38 13.24
CA ILE A 364 -15.39 14.05 13.61
C ILE A 364 -16.89 14.04 13.36
N ASN A 365 -17.39 13.03 12.67
CA ASN A 365 -18.81 12.88 12.33
C ASN A 365 -19.36 11.63 13.03
N LEU A 366 -20.33 11.82 13.91
CA LEU A 366 -21.09 10.73 14.52
C LEU A 366 -22.12 10.22 13.50
N ASN A 367 -22.46 8.94 13.58
CA ASN A 367 -23.44 8.27 12.71
C ASN A 367 -23.16 8.46 11.21
N ALA A 368 -21.89 8.53 10.84
CA ALA A 368 -21.43 8.83 9.48
C ALA A 368 -21.34 7.61 8.57
N ASP A 369 -21.24 6.41 9.13
CA ASP A 369 -21.22 5.13 8.40
C ASP A 369 -22.16 4.13 9.11
N LYS A 370 -23.29 3.83 8.50
CA LYS A 370 -24.30 2.90 9.04
C LYS A 370 -24.12 1.46 8.56
N SER A 371 -23.06 1.17 7.80
CA SER A 371 -22.72 -0.20 7.42
C SER A 371 -22.42 -1.03 8.67
N GLU A 372 -22.62 -2.35 8.60
CA GLU A 372 -22.25 -3.29 9.65
C GLU A 372 -20.79 -3.10 10.04
N LYS A 373 -19.91 -2.99 9.05
CA LYS A 373 -18.47 -2.73 9.24
C LYS A 373 -18.19 -1.41 9.98
N GLY A 374 -18.83 -0.32 9.60
CA GLY A 374 -18.67 0.99 10.25
C GLY A 374 -19.14 0.96 11.71
N LEU A 375 -20.28 0.32 11.97
CA LEU A 375 -20.81 0.14 13.32
C LEU A 375 -19.87 -0.72 14.18
N ASP A 376 -19.37 -1.83 13.66
CA ASP A 376 -18.48 -2.76 14.38
C ASP A 376 -17.07 -2.20 14.65
N GLN A 377 -16.62 -1.26 13.86
CA GLN A 377 -15.28 -0.68 13.99
C GLN A 377 -15.25 0.59 14.83
N SER A 378 -16.30 1.41 14.78
CA SER A 378 -16.28 2.78 15.32
C SER A 378 -17.65 3.32 15.77
N TYR A 379 -18.66 2.50 15.97
CA TYR A 379 -20.04 2.96 16.19
C TYR A 379 -20.53 3.91 15.07
N GLY A 380 -20.08 3.68 13.84
CA GLY A 380 -20.40 4.50 12.69
C GLY A 380 -19.73 5.87 12.65
N ILE A 381 -18.66 6.09 13.41
CA ILE A 381 -17.92 7.35 13.41
C ILE A 381 -16.92 7.39 12.26
N MET A 382 -16.84 8.55 11.58
CA MET A 382 -15.83 8.86 10.58
C MET A 382 -15.15 10.20 10.87
N ALA A 383 -13.95 10.40 10.32
CA ALA A 383 -13.17 11.63 10.47
C ALA A 383 -12.85 12.27 9.12
N ASN A 384 -12.88 13.61 9.08
CA ASN A 384 -12.35 14.38 7.97
C ASN A 384 -10.91 14.83 8.28
N TYR A 385 -10.00 14.59 7.33
CA TYR A 385 -8.64 15.10 7.33
C TYR A 385 -8.50 16.11 6.19
N LEU A 386 -8.03 17.33 6.49
CA LEU A 386 -7.83 18.41 5.52
C LEU A 386 -6.40 18.37 4.98
N TYR A 387 -6.26 18.32 3.67
CA TYR A 387 -5.02 18.51 2.92
C TYR A 387 -4.94 19.93 2.42
N ASP A 388 -4.38 20.82 3.22
CA ASP A 388 -4.05 22.19 2.82
C ASP A 388 -2.75 22.15 2.02
N LEU A 389 -2.84 22.38 0.71
CA LEU A 389 -1.71 22.22 -0.21
C LEU A 389 -0.56 23.21 0.06
N ASP A 390 -0.84 24.33 0.73
CA ASP A 390 0.16 25.36 1.04
C ASP A 390 1.05 24.97 2.23
N ILE A 391 0.50 24.19 3.20
CA ILE A 391 1.19 23.86 4.45
C ILE A 391 1.34 22.35 4.69
N VAL A 392 0.92 21.51 3.76
CA VAL A 392 0.94 20.05 3.92
C VAL A 392 2.33 19.48 4.16
N GLU A 393 3.36 20.07 3.56
CA GLU A 393 4.75 19.62 3.77
C GLU A 393 5.27 20.07 5.15
N GLU A 394 4.93 21.28 5.59
CA GLU A 394 5.27 21.76 6.94
C GLU A 394 4.62 20.87 8.01
N ASN A 395 3.34 20.54 7.86
CA ASN A 395 2.63 19.63 8.77
C ASN A 395 3.25 18.24 8.81
N HIS A 396 3.70 17.72 7.66
CA HIS A 396 4.40 16.44 7.56
C HIS A 396 5.70 16.45 8.40
N GLU A 397 6.54 17.47 8.23
CA GLU A 397 7.79 17.60 8.97
C GLU A 397 7.55 17.72 10.48
N LEU A 398 6.61 18.56 10.90
CA LEU A 398 6.25 18.74 12.32
C LEU A 398 5.77 17.43 12.94
N PHE A 399 4.99 16.64 12.21
CA PHE A 399 4.52 15.36 12.71
C PHE A 399 5.66 14.36 12.92
N PHE A 400 6.59 14.24 11.98
CA PHE A 400 7.70 13.29 12.12
C PHE A 400 8.72 13.73 13.18
N LYS A 401 8.97 15.04 13.30
CA LYS A 401 9.91 15.59 14.27
C LYS A 401 9.33 15.58 15.69
N ASP A 402 8.16 16.19 15.86
CA ASP A 402 7.62 16.53 17.17
C ASP A 402 6.38 15.70 17.57
N LYS A 403 5.91 14.81 16.70
CA LYS A 403 4.68 14.00 16.88
C LYS A 403 3.42 14.85 17.09
N ILE A 404 3.41 16.07 16.55
CA ILE A 404 2.30 16.99 16.69
C ILE A 404 1.19 16.61 15.71
N VAL A 405 0.01 16.30 16.25
CA VAL A 405 -1.22 16.11 15.48
C VAL A 405 -1.87 17.48 15.26
N LYS A 406 -1.78 17.99 14.05
CA LYS A 406 -2.48 19.24 13.69
C LYS A 406 -3.99 19.02 13.69
N THR A 407 -4.71 19.95 14.30
CA THR A 407 -6.17 19.88 14.45
C THR A 407 -6.80 21.23 14.17
N SER A 408 -8.05 21.22 13.66
CA SER A 408 -8.84 22.42 13.48
C SER A 408 -9.18 23.12 14.81
N ASN A 409 -9.66 24.36 14.72
CA ASN A 409 -10.13 25.10 15.91
C ASN A 409 -11.36 24.44 16.53
N ASN A 410 -12.20 23.78 15.73
CA ASN A 410 -13.34 23.01 16.22
C ASN A 410 -12.87 21.85 17.12
N ILE A 411 -11.94 21.04 16.65
CA ILE A 411 -11.38 19.92 17.44
C ILE A 411 -10.68 20.43 18.70
N LYS A 412 -9.94 21.55 18.62
CA LYS A 412 -9.31 22.17 19.80
C LYS A 412 -10.35 22.62 20.85
N SER A 413 -11.47 23.17 20.39
CA SER A 413 -12.57 23.61 21.27
C SER A 413 -13.26 22.41 21.94
N LEU A 414 -13.52 21.35 21.18
CA LEU A 414 -14.07 20.10 21.71
C LEU A 414 -13.11 19.45 22.73
N LYS A 415 -11.80 19.46 22.45
CA LYS A 415 -10.78 18.94 23.38
C LYS A 415 -10.69 19.73 24.69
N LYS A 416 -10.99 21.03 24.68
CA LYS A 416 -11.03 21.86 25.89
C LYS A 416 -12.34 21.70 26.70
N LYS A 417 -13.45 21.38 26.01
CA LYS A 417 -14.76 21.14 26.63
C LYS A 417 -14.78 19.82 27.43
N HIS A 418 -13.97 18.87 27.03
CA HIS A 418 -13.88 17.51 27.56
C HIS A 418 -12.56 17.22 28.24
#